data_dbda81b5199f799161cf6456cb664fb3
#
_entry.id   dbda81b5199f799161cf6456cb664fb3
#
_cell.length_a   1.000
_cell.length_b   1.000
_cell.length_c   1.000
_cell.angle_alpha   90.00
_cell.angle_beta   90.00
_cell.angle_gamma   90.00
#
_symmetry.space_group_name_H-M   'P 1'
#
loop_
_entity.id
_entity.type
_entity.pdbx_description
1 polymer ?
#
loop_
_entity_poly.entity_id
_entity_poly.type
_entity_poly.pdbx_seq_one_letter_code
_entity_poly.pdbx_strand_id
1 'polypeptide(L)'
;MLRSTICAVCVAAMAGCATPGAVAPGTPEAQLRAQFGRPTAEHALGAGAKRLEYLTGPFQQTKYMIDVDANGRVQRVEQVLTAEKFARLRVGVDDRAVVLREFGIPFYEQPYPLSGLTAWMYPYKENGVWNSEMAVYFDSQGVVRKVESGPDPRFLRNGPDRDR
;
A
#
# COMPACT_ATOMS: atom_id res chain seq x y z
N MET A 1 53.40 -2.78 -35.94
CA MET A 1 52.62 -1.69 -35.29
C MET A 1 51.17 -2.14 -35.27
N LEU A 2 50.73 -2.68 -34.16
CA LEU A 2 49.38 -3.26 -34.01
C LEU A 2 48.55 -2.22 -33.19
N ARG A 3 47.56 -1.61 -33.81
CA ARG A 3 46.62 -0.68 -33.13
C ARG A 3 45.46 -1.49 -32.56
N SER A 4 45.43 -1.69 -31.22
CA SER A 4 44.29 -2.24 -30.51
C SER A 4 43.19 -1.20 -30.39
N THR A 5 42.07 -1.44 -31.07
CA THR A 5 40.87 -0.64 -30.95
C THR A 5 40.04 -1.21 -29.77
N ILE A 6 40.00 -0.48 -28.64
CA ILE A 6 39.16 -0.82 -27.50
C ILE A 6 37.75 -0.35 -27.84
N CYS A 7 36.82 -1.30 -28.03
CA CYS A 7 35.41 -1.06 -28.22
C CYS A 7 34.76 -0.84 -26.83
N ALA A 8 34.46 0.39 -26.45
CA ALA A 8 33.73 0.71 -25.22
C ALA A 8 32.25 0.36 -25.45
N VAL A 9 31.78 -0.74 -24.84
CA VAL A 9 30.37 -1.09 -24.81
C VAL A 9 29.68 -0.20 -23.79
N CYS A 10 28.96 0.82 -24.26
CA CYS A 10 28.06 1.61 -23.44
C CYS A 10 26.81 0.76 -23.12
N VAL A 11 26.75 0.21 -21.90
CA VAL A 11 25.52 -0.38 -21.36
C VAL A 11 24.59 0.79 -21.02
N ALA A 12 23.64 1.09 -21.89
CA ALA A 12 22.55 2.02 -21.61
C ALA A 12 21.65 1.38 -20.52
N ALA A 13 21.74 1.86 -19.28
CA ALA A 13 20.81 1.53 -18.23
C ALA A 13 19.42 2.08 -18.64
N MET A 14 18.52 1.20 -19.05
CA MET A 14 17.10 1.54 -19.23
C MET A 14 16.51 1.81 -17.85
N ALA A 15 16.40 3.10 -17.48
CA ALA A 15 15.62 3.55 -16.34
C ALA A 15 14.12 3.42 -16.69
N GLY A 16 13.62 2.20 -16.70
CA GLY A 16 12.17 1.96 -16.74
C GLY A 16 11.55 2.52 -15.44
N CYS A 17 10.34 3.07 -15.51
CA CYS A 17 9.57 3.48 -14.33
C CYS A 17 9.33 2.25 -13.46
N ALA A 18 10.27 1.95 -12.57
CA ALA A 18 10.15 0.81 -11.66
C ALA A 18 9.13 1.17 -10.58
N THR A 19 8.18 0.26 -10.35
CA THR A 19 7.25 0.34 -9.22
C THR A 19 7.69 -0.65 -8.14
N PRO A 20 7.37 -0.41 -6.85
CA PRO A 20 7.65 -1.38 -5.80
C PRO A 20 7.10 -2.79 -6.08
N GLY A 21 6.02 -2.87 -6.87
CA GLY A 21 5.42 -4.14 -7.29
C GLY A 21 6.29 -5.01 -8.19
N ALA A 22 7.29 -4.44 -8.85
CA ALA A 22 8.21 -5.17 -9.75
C ALA A 22 9.46 -5.71 -9.02
N VAL A 23 9.59 -5.50 -7.73
CA VAL A 23 10.76 -5.95 -6.95
C VAL A 23 10.75 -7.47 -6.81
N ALA A 24 11.84 -8.09 -7.20
CA ALA A 24 11.98 -9.54 -7.13
C ALA A 24 12.33 -10.02 -5.70
N PRO A 25 11.85 -11.21 -5.30
CA PRO A 25 12.36 -11.87 -4.10
C PRO A 25 13.89 -12.01 -4.13
N GLY A 26 14.53 -11.90 -2.97
CA GLY A 26 15.99 -11.91 -2.83
C GLY A 26 16.65 -10.53 -2.99
N THR A 27 15.94 -9.50 -3.48
CA THR A 27 16.45 -8.12 -3.59
C THR A 27 16.90 -7.63 -2.21
N PRO A 28 18.12 -7.04 -2.08
CA PRO A 28 18.54 -6.43 -0.83
C PRO A 28 17.66 -5.23 -0.45
N GLU A 29 17.31 -5.10 0.83
CA GLU A 29 16.58 -3.94 1.34
C GLU A 29 17.27 -2.61 1.04
N ALA A 30 18.62 -2.58 1.11
CA ALA A 30 19.37 -1.37 0.78
C ALA A 30 19.13 -0.93 -0.67
N GLN A 31 19.02 -1.86 -1.62
CA GLN A 31 18.69 -1.56 -3.01
C GLN A 31 17.25 -1.05 -3.15
N LEU A 32 16.29 -1.67 -2.43
CA LEU A 32 14.91 -1.23 -2.38
C LEU A 32 14.82 0.24 -1.91
N ARG A 33 15.50 0.57 -0.80
CA ARG A 33 15.53 1.92 -0.27
C ARG A 33 16.26 2.92 -1.17
N ALA A 34 17.31 2.50 -1.86
CA ALA A 34 18.01 3.34 -2.84
C ALA A 34 17.09 3.69 -4.04
N GLN A 35 16.24 2.76 -4.44
CA GLN A 35 15.35 2.91 -5.60
C GLN A 35 14.05 3.65 -5.28
N PHE A 36 13.41 3.37 -4.14
CA PHE A 36 12.08 3.88 -3.79
C PHE A 36 12.07 4.84 -2.59
N GLY A 37 13.25 5.09 -2.01
CA GLY A 37 13.35 5.92 -0.81
C GLY A 37 12.96 5.20 0.47
N ARG A 38 12.64 6.00 1.50
CA ARG A 38 12.19 5.48 2.79
C ARG A 38 10.76 4.95 2.69
N PRO A 39 10.45 3.80 3.30
CA PRO A 39 9.08 3.33 3.40
C PRO A 39 8.22 4.32 4.22
N THR A 40 6.93 4.34 3.95
CA THR A 40 5.93 5.13 4.70
C THR A 40 5.84 4.66 6.16
N ALA A 41 5.94 3.34 6.37
CA ALA A 41 5.99 2.72 7.69
C ALA A 41 6.74 1.38 7.65
N GLU A 42 7.12 0.88 8.85
CA GLU A 42 7.75 -0.41 9.05
C GLU A 42 7.00 -1.16 10.17
N HIS A 43 6.65 -2.41 9.91
CA HIS A 43 5.92 -3.28 10.83
C HIS A 43 6.77 -4.49 11.16
N ALA A 44 6.99 -4.79 12.43
CA ALA A 44 7.70 -5.99 12.84
C ALA A 44 6.89 -7.26 12.54
N LEU A 45 7.54 -8.27 11.94
CA LEU A 45 6.93 -9.59 11.69
C LEU A 45 7.44 -10.67 12.65
N GLY A 46 8.35 -10.31 13.56
CA GLY A 46 9.03 -11.25 14.46
C GLY A 46 10.31 -11.86 13.86
N ALA A 47 11.14 -12.49 14.72
CA ALA A 47 12.40 -13.13 14.33
C ALA A 47 13.34 -12.25 13.47
N GLY A 48 13.32 -10.93 13.67
CA GLY A 48 14.12 -9.97 12.90
C GLY A 48 13.57 -9.64 11.51
N ALA A 49 12.50 -10.29 11.07
CA ALA A 49 11.80 -9.95 9.83
C ALA A 49 10.91 -8.71 10.01
N LYS A 50 10.69 -7.98 8.93
CA LYS A 50 9.85 -6.78 8.92
C LYS A 50 9.08 -6.65 7.61
N ARG A 51 7.99 -5.89 7.68
CA ARG A 51 7.17 -5.48 6.53
C ARG A 51 7.36 -3.99 6.29
N LEU A 52 7.75 -3.63 5.10
CA LEU A 52 7.92 -2.25 4.67
C LEU A 52 6.67 -1.80 3.90
N GLU A 53 6.13 -0.65 4.26
CA GLU A 53 4.98 -0.04 3.62
C GLU A 53 5.44 1.02 2.61
N TYR A 54 5.04 0.88 1.36
CA TYR A 54 5.26 1.87 0.30
C TYR A 54 3.93 2.32 -0.29
N LEU A 55 3.54 3.55 0.03
CA LEU A 55 2.38 4.19 -0.54
C LEU A 55 2.78 4.87 -1.85
N THR A 56 2.06 4.57 -2.93
CA THR A 56 2.41 5.03 -4.28
C THR A 56 1.20 5.59 -5.03
N GLY A 57 1.49 6.27 -6.15
CA GLY A 57 0.48 6.84 -7.02
C GLY A 57 -0.03 8.21 -6.56
N PRO A 58 -0.59 9.01 -7.49
CA PRO A 58 -0.95 10.41 -7.25
C PRO A 58 -2.10 10.59 -6.26
N PHE A 59 -2.94 9.56 -6.09
CA PHE A 59 -4.11 9.61 -5.22
C PHE A 59 -4.03 8.63 -4.05
N GLN A 60 -2.83 8.05 -3.81
CA GLN A 60 -2.59 7.10 -2.72
C GLN A 60 -3.48 5.84 -2.75
N GLN A 61 -3.87 5.43 -3.95
CA GLN A 61 -4.75 4.29 -4.20
C GLN A 61 -4.01 2.97 -4.39
N THR A 62 -2.69 3.00 -4.30
CA THR A 62 -1.82 1.83 -4.45
C THR A 62 -0.84 1.79 -3.30
N LYS A 63 -0.80 0.69 -2.59
CA LYS A 63 0.08 0.47 -1.45
C LYS A 63 0.72 -0.91 -1.57
N TYR A 64 2.05 -0.93 -1.53
CA TYR A 64 2.81 -2.17 -1.52
C TYR A 64 3.32 -2.47 -0.12
N MET A 65 3.06 -3.70 0.32
CA MET A 65 3.66 -4.29 1.50
C MET A 65 4.78 -5.24 1.04
N ILE A 66 5.99 -4.98 1.51
CA ILE A 66 7.18 -5.73 1.15
C ILE A 66 7.76 -6.39 2.40
N ASP A 67 7.67 -7.71 2.44
CA ASP A 67 8.23 -8.49 3.54
C ASP A 67 9.74 -8.70 3.31
N VAL A 68 10.52 -8.38 4.33
CA VAL A 68 11.98 -8.50 4.34
C VAL A 68 12.38 -9.40 5.50
N ASP A 69 13.23 -10.39 5.24
CA ASP A 69 13.70 -11.30 6.27
C ASP A 69 14.78 -10.68 7.19
N ALA A 70 15.22 -11.44 8.19
CA ALA A 70 16.24 -11.00 9.14
C ALA A 70 17.61 -10.68 8.51
N ASN A 71 17.87 -11.19 7.29
CA ASN A 71 19.10 -10.94 6.52
C ASN A 71 18.97 -9.70 5.60
N GLY A 72 17.84 -8.99 5.65
CA GLY A 72 17.59 -7.83 4.80
C GLY A 72 17.28 -8.20 3.34
N ARG A 73 16.66 -9.36 3.10
CA ARG A 73 16.25 -9.80 1.75
C ARG A 73 14.74 -9.78 1.59
N VAL A 74 14.28 -9.22 0.48
CA VAL A 74 12.85 -9.25 0.10
C VAL A 74 12.40 -10.70 -0.07
N GLN A 75 11.31 -11.05 0.62
CA GLN A 75 10.67 -12.36 0.53
C GLN A 75 9.39 -12.31 -0.29
N ARG A 76 8.62 -11.24 -0.13
CA ARG A 76 7.31 -11.08 -0.74
C ARG A 76 7.01 -9.62 -1.01
N VAL A 77 6.31 -9.36 -2.10
CA VAL A 77 5.73 -8.06 -2.44
C VAL A 77 4.25 -8.25 -2.71
N GLU A 78 3.41 -7.42 -2.13
CA GLU A 78 1.96 -7.48 -2.31
C GLU A 78 1.37 -6.07 -2.42
N GLN A 79 0.55 -5.84 -3.44
CA GLN A 79 -0.35 -4.69 -3.48
C GLN A 79 -1.57 -5.01 -2.62
N VAL A 80 -1.78 -4.23 -1.55
CA VAL A 80 -2.73 -4.61 -0.50
C VAL A 80 -4.07 -3.88 -0.56
N LEU A 81 -4.17 -2.75 -1.29
CA LEU A 81 -5.42 -2.02 -1.42
C LEU A 81 -6.25 -2.60 -2.58
N THR A 82 -6.79 -3.80 -2.36
CA THR A 82 -7.67 -4.50 -3.31
C THR A 82 -8.94 -5.00 -2.62
N ALA A 83 -10.04 -5.05 -3.37
CA ALA A 83 -11.32 -5.55 -2.86
C ALA A 83 -11.18 -6.99 -2.31
N GLU A 84 -10.44 -7.84 -3.02
CA GLU A 84 -10.23 -9.26 -2.67
C GLU A 84 -9.46 -9.39 -1.34
N LYS A 85 -8.51 -8.49 -1.07
CA LYS A 85 -7.78 -8.53 0.19
C LYS A 85 -8.63 -8.01 1.35
N PHE A 86 -9.39 -6.95 1.15
CA PHE A 86 -10.32 -6.43 2.17
C PHE A 86 -11.41 -7.46 2.52
N ALA A 87 -11.89 -8.22 1.55
CA ALA A 87 -12.87 -9.29 1.77
C ALA A 87 -12.38 -10.43 2.68
N ARG A 88 -11.08 -10.50 2.97
CA ARG A 88 -10.49 -11.49 3.91
C ARG A 88 -10.57 -11.05 5.38
N LEU A 89 -10.91 -9.80 5.65
CA LEU A 89 -11.09 -9.31 7.01
C LEU A 89 -12.28 -10.02 7.68
N ARG A 90 -12.05 -10.50 8.89
CA ARG A 90 -13.04 -11.25 9.68
C ARG A 90 -13.71 -10.29 10.65
N VAL A 91 -14.93 -9.88 10.32
CA VAL A 91 -15.77 -9.04 11.17
C VAL A 91 -16.02 -9.73 12.51
N GLY A 92 -15.87 -9.00 13.61
CA GLY A 92 -16.02 -9.51 14.97
C GLY A 92 -14.77 -10.24 15.52
N VAL A 93 -13.74 -10.43 14.70
CA VAL A 93 -12.51 -11.18 15.08
C VAL A 93 -11.24 -10.34 14.91
N ASP A 94 -11.02 -9.78 13.73
CA ASP A 94 -9.82 -9.01 13.44
C ASP A 94 -9.89 -7.64 14.13
N ASP A 95 -8.73 -7.15 14.56
CA ASP A 95 -8.58 -5.88 15.26
C ASP A 95 -7.75 -4.87 14.47
N ARG A 96 -7.56 -3.67 15.05
CA ARG A 96 -6.73 -2.61 14.45
C ARG A 96 -5.31 -3.07 14.16
N ALA A 97 -4.72 -3.92 15.03
CA ALA A 97 -3.34 -4.40 14.82
C ALA A 97 -3.25 -5.29 13.58
N VAL A 98 -4.26 -6.16 13.36
CA VAL A 98 -4.37 -6.98 12.15
C VAL A 98 -4.54 -6.08 10.92
N VAL A 99 -5.46 -5.12 10.95
CA VAL A 99 -5.70 -4.22 9.81
C VAL A 99 -4.47 -3.39 9.49
N LEU A 100 -3.78 -2.84 10.50
CA LEU A 100 -2.56 -2.08 10.31
C LEU A 100 -1.45 -2.94 9.69
N ARG A 101 -1.28 -4.18 10.14
CA ARG A 101 -0.28 -5.11 9.60
C ARG A 101 -0.60 -5.52 8.15
N GLU A 102 -1.88 -5.70 7.80
CA GLU A 102 -2.30 -6.20 6.49
C GLU A 102 -2.48 -5.10 5.44
N PHE A 103 -2.91 -3.90 5.84
CA PHE A 103 -3.25 -2.80 4.94
C PHE A 103 -2.43 -1.53 5.19
N GLY A 104 -1.70 -1.47 6.32
CA GLY A 104 -0.90 -0.32 6.72
C GLY A 104 -1.73 0.86 7.23
N ILE A 105 -1.06 2.00 7.31
CA ILE A 105 -1.65 3.24 7.83
C ILE A 105 -2.83 3.66 6.94
N PRO A 106 -4.02 3.97 7.52
CA PRO A 106 -5.14 4.49 6.76
C PRO A 106 -4.82 5.87 6.16
N PHE A 107 -5.54 6.25 5.11
CA PHE A 107 -5.44 7.57 4.53
C PHE A 107 -5.95 8.65 5.49
N TYR A 108 -7.09 8.36 6.16
CA TYR A 108 -7.60 9.14 7.29
C TYR A 108 -8.51 8.28 8.17
N GLU A 109 -8.81 8.80 9.35
CA GLU A 109 -9.75 8.21 10.30
C GLU A 109 -10.99 9.09 10.39
N GLN A 110 -12.17 8.46 10.44
CA GLN A 110 -13.45 9.13 10.56
C GLN A 110 -14.22 8.59 11.77
N PRO A 111 -14.44 9.38 12.82
CA PRO A 111 -15.29 8.98 13.94
C PRO A 111 -16.77 9.08 13.58
N TYR A 112 -17.56 8.15 14.10
CA TYR A 112 -19.02 8.08 14.00
C TYR A 112 -19.63 8.02 15.41
N PRO A 113 -19.76 9.17 16.13
CA PRO A 113 -20.13 9.19 17.54
C PRO A 113 -21.48 8.53 17.85
N LEU A 114 -22.47 8.66 16.96
CA LEU A 114 -23.81 8.09 17.16
C LEU A 114 -23.81 6.57 17.18
N SER A 115 -22.89 5.92 16.45
CA SER A 115 -22.75 4.46 16.43
C SER A 115 -21.65 3.95 17.37
N GLY A 116 -20.84 4.85 17.93
CA GLY A 116 -19.66 4.48 18.72
C GLY A 116 -18.54 3.86 17.92
N LEU A 117 -18.56 4.02 16.57
CA LEU A 117 -17.56 3.43 15.68
C LEU A 117 -16.54 4.48 15.22
N THR A 118 -15.36 4.00 14.84
CA THR A 118 -14.35 4.77 14.10
C THR A 118 -14.02 4.01 12.83
N ALA A 119 -14.08 4.66 11.68
CA ALA A 119 -13.67 4.06 10.41
C ALA A 119 -12.25 4.46 10.03
N TRP A 120 -11.48 3.52 9.54
CA TRP A 120 -10.24 3.73 8.81
C TRP A 120 -10.50 3.67 7.32
N MET A 121 -10.09 4.73 6.61
CA MET A 121 -10.40 4.94 5.21
C MET A 121 -9.19 4.65 4.32
N TYR A 122 -9.42 3.84 3.29
CA TYR A 122 -8.39 3.40 2.35
C TYR A 122 -8.86 3.63 0.92
N PRO A 123 -8.38 4.70 0.25
CA PRO A 123 -8.63 4.87 -1.18
C PRO A 123 -8.02 3.72 -1.98
N TYR A 124 -8.73 3.22 -2.99
CA TYR A 124 -8.22 2.15 -3.84
C TYR A 124 -8.82 2.21 -5.25
N LYS A 125 -8.22 1.47 -6.17
CA LYS A 125 -8.76 1.25 -7.51
C LYS A 125 -9.57 -0.03 -7.55
N GLU A 126 -10.88 0.11 -7.51
CA GLU A 126 -11.78 -1.02 -7.64
C GLU A 126 -11.76 -1.53 -9.10
N ASN A 127 -11.49 -2.83 -9.26
CA ASN A 127 -11.29 -3.48 -10.56
C ASN A 127 -10.28 -2.75 -11.48
N GLY A 128 -9.31 -2.03 -10.88
CA GLY A 128 -8.31 -1.26 -11.61
C GLY A 128 -8.83 0.01 -12.32
N VAL A 129 -10.13 0.31 -12.23
CA VAL A 129 -10.80 1.38 -12.99
C VAL A 129 -11.41 2.44 -12.08
N TRP A 130 -12.30 2.03 -11.16
CA TRP A 130 -13.10 2.96 -10.36
C TRP A 130 -12.32 3.53 -9.19
N ASN A 131 -12.48 4.84 -8.96
CA ASN A 131 -11.98 5.48 -7.76
C ASN A 131 -12.93 5.19 -6.61
N SER A 132 -12.56 4.27 -5.75
CA SER A 132 -13.34 3.80 -4.62
C SER A 132 -12.57 4.02 -3.31
N GLU A 133 -13.30 3.99 -2.22
CA GLU A 133 -12.75 4.07 -0.86
C GLU A 133 -13.31 2.92 -0.03
N MET A 134 -12.42 2.20 0.64
CA MET A 134 -12.80 1.15 1.58
C MET A 134 -12.79 1.73 2.99
N ALA A 135 -13.91 1.58 3.69
CA ALA A 135 -14.07 1.92 5.09
C ALA A 135 -14.04 0.65 5.95
N VAL A 136 -13.10 0.59 6.90
CA VAL A 136 -13.01 -0.47 7.90
C VAL A 136 -13.42 0.12 9.25
N TYR A 137 -14.57 -0.29 9.78
CA TYR A 137 -15.16 0.24 11.00
C TYR A 137 -14.75 -0.57 12.21
N PHE A 138 -14.33 0.11 13.27
CA PHE A 138 -13.94 -0.47 14.55
C PHE A 138 -14.83 0.04 15.68
N ASP A 139 -15.10 -0.83 16.64
CA ASP A 139 -15.70 -0.42 17.91
C ASP A 139 -14.68 0.22 18.87
N SER A 140 -15.15 0.56 20.07
CA SER A 140 -14.31 1.13 21.14
C SER A 140 -13.18 0.20 21.63
N GLN A 141 -13.31 -1.11 21.41
CA GLN A 141 -12.29 -2.11 21.73
C GLN A 141 -11.29 -2.31 20.58
N GLY A 142 -11.54 -1.67 19.43
CA GLY A 142 -10.69 -1.78 18.24
C GLY A 142 -10.97 -3.02 17.39
N VAL A 143 -12.10 -3.69 17.58
CA VAL A 143 -12.49 -4.87 16.79
C VAL A 143 -13.25 -4.43 15.54
N VAL A 144 -12.94 -5.03 14.39
CA VAL A 144 -13.63 -4.77 13.12
C VAL A 144 -15.11 -5.14 13.23
N ARG A 145 -16.00 -4.19 12.98
CA ARG A 145 -17.46 -4.39 13.03
C ARG A 145 -18.12 -4.34 11.66
N LYS A 146 -17.50 -3.67 10.70
CA LYS A 146 -18.02 -3.53 9.35
C LYS A 146 -16.88 -3.24 8.38
N VAL A 147 -17.01 -3.70 7.15
CA VAL A 147 -16.15 -3.33 6.02
C VAL A 147 -17.08 -2.96 4.86
N GLU A 148 -16.87 -1.80 4.25
CA GLU A 148 -17.77 -1.26 3.24
C GLU A 148 -16.99 -0.50 2.18
N SER A 149 -17.29 -0.76 0.91
CA SER A 149 -16.76 0.00 -0.22
C SER A 149 -17.78 1.02 -0.70
N GLY A 150 -17.30 2.18 -1.08
CA GLY A 150 -18.09 3.22 -1.72
C GLY A 150 -17.25 4.06 -2.67
N PRO A 151 -17.89 4.97 -3.44
CA PRO A 151 -17.15 5.91 -4.28
C PRO A 151 -16.22 6.78 -3.43
N ASP A 152 -14.99 7.00 -3.91
CA ASP A 152 -14.06 7.93 -3.26
C ASP A 152 -14.61 9.38 -3.35
N PRO A 153 -14.91 10.04 -2.21
CA PRO A 153 -15.52 11.36 -2.21
C PRO A 153 -14.72 12.43 -2.98
N ARG A 154 -13.41 12.25 -3.12
CA ARG A 154 -12.54 13.17 -3.87
C ARG A 154 -12.85 13.21 -5.37
N PHE A 155 -13.52 12.18 -5.89
CA PHE A 155 -13.89 12.05 -7.30
C PHE A 155 -15.39 12.16 -7.55
N LEU A 156 -16.19 12.38 -6.52
CA LEU A 156 -17.60 12.71 -6.70
C LEU A 156 -17.66 14.12 -7.30
N ARG A 157 -18.11 14.22 -8.56
CA ARG A 157 -18.39 15.51 -9.17
C ARG A 157 -19.44 16.21 -8.28
N ASN A 158 -19.10 17.38 -7.78
CA ASN A 158 -20.12 18.28 -7.24
C ASN A 158 -21.20 18.42 -8.34
N GLY A 159 -22.43 18.02 -8.01
CA GLY A 159 -23.54 18.08 -8.95
C GLY A 159 -23.72 19.50 -9.52
N PRO A 160 -24.48 19.69 -10.62
CA PRO A 160 -24.54 20.91 -11.39
C PRO A 160 -25.21 22.11 -10.71
N ASP A 161 -25.35 22.16 -9.40
CA ASP A 161 -26.11 23.19 -8.68
C ASP A 161 -25.33 23.90 -7.56
N ARG A 162 -24.22 24.59 -7.91
CA ARG A 162 -23.67 25.64 -7.04
C ARG A 162 -23.28 26.94 -7.74
N ASP A 163 -23.78 27.15 -8.95
CA ASP A 163 -23.71 28.45 -9.61
C ASP A 163 -25.14 28.96 -9.89
N ARG A 164 -25.89 29.32 -8.84
CA ARG A 164 -27.03 30.23 -8.90
C ARG A 164 -27.06 31.11 -7.65
#